data_14083299dd7e3af3bc3fd6b201e4d094
#
_entry.id   14083299dd7e3af3bc3fd6b201e4d094
#
_cell.length_a   1.000
_cell.length_b   1.000
_cell.length_c   1.000
_cell.angle_alpha   90.00
_cell.angle_beta   90.00
_cell.angle_gamma   90.00
#
_symmetry.space_group_name_H-M   'P 1'
#
loop_
_entity.id
_entity.type
_entity.pdbx_description
1 polymer ?
#
loop_
_entity_poly.entity_id
_entity_poly.type
_entity_poly.pdbx_seq_one_letter_code
_entity_poly.pdbx_strand_id
1 'polypeptide(L)'
;LTLTPRQRIVVQRAIAQAHADGDEELAAQLSADEQYPVIQTCAVDGMCQTNCPLHINTGDLVRRLRAEGNSPAWQGVWDIAAKGWGPFVSAASLGMDAVHPIPTRATNTVLGAARSIVGADRVPLLSKELPAGGRRRSSGHRRGPVGRPEVVYLPACVNTMFGSAVPQEETLEFSVLSL
;
A
#
# COMPACT_ATOMS: atom_id res chain seq x y z
N LEU A 1 5.78 20.22 4.94
CA LEU A 1 4.61 20.48 5.79
C LEU A 1 3.42 19.75 5.21
N THR A 2 2.63 19.08 6.05
CA THR A 2 1.37 18.43 5.66
C THR A 2 0.21 19.39 5.92
N LEU A 3 -0.80 19.37 5.06
CA LEU A 3 -2.01 20.16 5.27
C LEU A 3 -3.03 19.42 6.13
N THR A 4 -3.75 20.17 6.96
CA THR A 4 -4.88 19.66 7.73
C THR A 4 -6.05 19.27 6.80
N PRO A 5 -6.99 18.40 7.24
CA PRO A 5 -8.16 18.04 6.44
C PRO A 5 -8.92 19.23 5.88
N ARG A 6 -9.10 20.27 6.70
CA ARG A 6 -9.77 21.52 6.27
C ARG A 6 -9.00 22.25 5.17
N GLN A 7 -7.68 22.37 5.32
CA GLN A 7 -6.84 23.07 4.33
C GLN A 7 -6.85 22.34 2.99
N ARG A 8 -6.91 21.00 2.97
CA ARG A 8 -7.03 20.22 1.72
C ARG A 8 -8.29 20.59 0.94
N ILE A 9 -9.43 20.76 1.62
CA ILE A 9 -10.67 21.20 0.98
C ILE A 9 -10.52 22.62 0.44
N VAL A 10 -9.85 23.51 1.18
CA VAL A 10 -9.66 24.90 0.75
C VAL A 10 -8.80 24.98 -0.51
N VAL A 11 -7.72 24.21 -0.60
CA VAL A 11 -6.86 24.15 -1.79
C VAL A 11 -7.67 23.66 -3.02
N GLN A 12 -8.45 22.59 -2.87
CA GLN A 12 -9.28 22.08 -3.96
C GLN A 12 -10.32 23.09 -4.43
N ARG A 13 -10.90 23.86 -3.51
CA ARG A 13 -11.81 24.94 -3.86
C ARG A 13 -11.11 26.07 -4.58
N ALA A 14 -9.89 26.41 -4.19
CA ALA A 14 -9.09 27.44 -4.86
C ALA A 14 -8.73 27.03 -6.30
N ILE A 15 -8.37 25.74 -6.51
CA ILE A 15 -8.11 25.20 -7.85
C ILE A 15 -9.38 25.28 -8.72
N ALA A 16 -10.53 24.83 -8.19
CA ALA A 16 -11.80 24.87 -8.89
C ALA A 16 -12.23 26.33 -9.23
N GLN A 17 -11.96 27.28 -8.33
CA GLN A 17 -12.23 28.69 -8.57
C GLN A 17 -11.32 29.25 -9.66
N ALA A 18 -10.02 28.96 -9.64
CA ALA A 18 -9.08 29.39 -10.66
C ALA A 18 -9.51 28.90 -12.07
N HIS A 19 -9.94 27.64 -12.19
CA HIS A 19 -10.51 27.12 -13.44
C HIS A 19 -11.79 27.88 -13.85
N ALA A 20 -12.69 28.18 -12.92
CA ALA A 20 -13.93 28.91 -13.20
C ALA A 20 -13.66 30.35 -13.65
N ASP A 21 -12.61 30.97 -13.13
CA ASP A 21 -12.19 32.33 -13.49
C ASP A 21 -11.35 32.37 -14.80
N GLY A 22 -11.00 31.20 -15.35
CA GLY A 22 -10.18 31.06 -16.57
C GLY A 22 -8.69 31.29 -16.30
N ASP A 23 -8.24 31.29 -15.04
CA ASP A 23 -6.85 31.41 -14.67
C ASP A 23 -6.19 30.01 -14.59
N GLU A 24 -5.92 29.44 -15.77
CA GLU A 24 -5.34 28.11 -15.91
C GLU A 24 -3.90 28.05 -15.40
N GLU A 25 -3.18 29.17 -15.40
CA GLU A 25 -1.82 29.22 -14.88
C GLU A 25 -1.82 29.03 -13.35
N LEU A 26 -2.66 29.75 -12.64
CA LEU A 26 -2.84 29.61 -11.19
C LEU A 26 -3.36 28.20 -10.85
N ALA A 27 -4.33 27.68 -11.59
CA ALA A 27 -4.85 26.35 -11.38
C ALA A 27 -3.76 25.27 -11.51
N ALA A 28 -2.90 25.37 -12.52
CA ALA A 28 -1.79 24.46 -12.75
C ALA A 28 -0.74 24.56 -11.63
N GLN A 29 -0.39 25.75 -11.18
CA GLN A 29 0.54 25.96 -10.07
C GLN A 29 0.01 25.33 -8.77
N LEU A 30 -1.24 25.65 -8.40
CA LEU A 30 -1.86 25.08 -7.19
C LEU A 30 -1.95 23.55 -7.25
N SER A 31 -2.26 22.99 -8.42
CA SER A 31 -2.33 21.54 -8.63
C SER A 31 -0.95 20.87 -8.51
N ALA A 32 0.11 21.53 -8.95
CA ALA A 32 1.47 21.05 -8.78
C ALA A 32 1.91 21.10 -7.30
N ASP A 33 1.62 22.19 -6.63
CA ASP A 33 2.00 22.43 -5.23
C ASP A 33 1.25 21.50 -4.25
N GLU A 34 0.04 21.07 -4.57
CA GLU A 34 -0.76 20.19 -3.70
C GLU A 34 -0.30 18.72 -3.68
N GLN A 35 0.48 18.27 -4.66
CA GLN A 35 0.83 16.85 -4.83
C GLN A 35 1.40 16.25 -3.54
N TYR A 36 2.37 16.88 -2.93
CA TYR A 36 2.94 16.38 -1.69
C TYR A 36 2.05 16.67 -0.47
N PRO A 37 1.73 17.95 -0.13
CA PRO A 37 1.09 18.28 1.15
C PRO A 37 -0.38 17.84 1.23
N VAL A 38 -1.10 17.67 0.13
CA VAL A 38 -2.51 17.28 0.08
C VAL A 38 -2.66 15.80 -0.21
N ILE A 39 -2.03 15.33 -1.31
CA ILE A 39 -2.30 14.00 -1.87
C ILE A 39 -1.41 12.94 -1.23
N GLN A 40 -0.08 13.11 -1.24
CA GLN A 40 0.85 12.07 -0.81
C GLN A 40 0.88 11.86 0.70
N THR A 41 0.74 12.93 1.48
CA THR A 41 0.81 12.86 2.95
C THR A 41 -0.46 12.37 3.64
N CYS A 42 -1.53 12.05 2.90
CA CYS A 42 -2.76 11.51 3.49
C CYS A 42 -2.71 9.99 3.61
N ALA A 43 -2.85 9.47 4.82
CA ALA A 43 -2.95 8.02 5.06
C ALA A 43 -4.29 7.42 4.58
N VAL A 44 -5.30 8.26 4.33
CA VAL A 44 -6.65 7.81 3.93
C VAL A 44 -7.29 6.86 4.94
N ASP A 45 -6.95 7.00 6.22
CA ASP A 45 -7.38 6.17 7.34
C ASP A 45 -8.78 6.52 7.89
N GLY A 46 -9.37 7.63 7.44
CA GLY A 46 -10.69 8.09 7.88
C GLY A 46 -10.72 8.74 9.26
N MET A 47 -9.61 8.86 9.96
CA MET A 47 -9.55 9.48 11.30
C MET A 47 -10.09 10.93 11.33
N CYS A 48 -9.99 11.65 10.22
CA CYS A 48 -10.56 12.98 10.12
C CYS A 48 -12.09 12.99 10.22
N GLN A 49 -12.77 11.92 9.84
CA GLN A 49 -14.23 11.78 9.94
C GLN A 49 -14.67 11.58 11.38
N THR A 50 -13.94 10.80 12.17
CA THR A 50 -14.31 10.51 13.56
C THR A 50 -14.27 11.73 14.46
N ASN A 51 -13.36 12.68 14.18
CA ASN A 51 -13.19 13.91 14.93
C ASN A 51 -13.99 15.11 14.35
N CYS A 52 -14.64 14.93 13.20
CA CYS A 52 -15.40 15.98 12.55
C CYS A 52 -16.87 15.94 13.00
N PRO A 53 -17.44 17.01 13.55
CA PRO A 53 -18.85 17.03 13.96
C PRO A 53 -19.82 16.87 12.79
N LEU A 54 -19.35 17.12 11.55
CA LEU A 54 -20.12 16.92 10.31
C LEU A 54 -19.80 15.57 9.63
N HIS A 55 -18.98 14.74 10.25
CA HIS A 55 -18.55 13.44 9.72
C HIS A 55 -17.97 13.48 8.29
N ILE A 56 -17.23 14.56 7.96
CA ILE A 56 -16.61 14.72 6.64
C ILE A 56 -15.33 13.89 6.58
N ASN A 57 -15.30 12.94 5.66
CA ASN A 57 -14.11 12.14 5.36
C ASN A 57 -13.30 12.77 4.20
N THR A 58 -12.26 13.53 4.51
CA THR A 58 -11.37 14.07 3.48
C THR A 58 -10.49 13.01 2.82
N GLY A 59 -10.38 11.82 3.40
CA GLY A 59 -9.73 10.67 2.77
C GLY A 59 -10.40 10.25 1.46
N ASP A 60 -11.74 10.38 1.35
CA ASP A 60 -12.46 10.07 0.11
C ASP A 60 -12.14 11.07 -1.01
N LEU A 61 -11.94 12.33 -0.67
CA LEU A 61 -11.45 13.34 -1.60
C LEU A 61 -10.06 12.94 -2.13
N VAL A 62 -9.12 12.62 -1.23
CA VAL A 62 -7.74 12.24 -1.62
C VAL A 62 -7.73 10.95 -2.43
N ARG A 63 -8.59 9.97 -2.09
CA ARG A 63 -8.73 8.73 -2.86
C ARG A 63 -9.16 8.99 -4.30
N ARG A 64 -10.11 9.91 -4.51
CA ARG A 64 -10.55 10.34 -5.84
C ARG A 64 -9.43 11.04 -6.60
N LEU A 65 -8.74 12.01 -6.00
CA LEU A 65 -7.62 12.70 -6.61
C LEU A 65 -6.48 11.75 -7.04
N ARG A 66 -6.18 10.74 -6.22
CA ARG A 66 -5.21 9.69 -6.58
C ARG A 66 -5.69 8.85 -7.76
N ALA A 67 -6.99 8.54 -7.82
CA ALA A 67 -7.55 7.77 -8.93
C ALA A 67 -7.52 8.56 -10.24
N GLU A 68 -7.83 9.85 -10.20
CA GLU A 68 -7.77 10.76 -11.35
C GLU A 68 -6.33 10.92 -11.88
N GLY A 69 -5.34 10.92 -10.99
CA GLY A 69 -3.91 10.99 -11.36
C GLY A 69 -3.32 9.69 -11.89
N ASN A 70 -4.03 8.56 -11.81
CA ASN A 70 -3.53 7.27 -12.28
C ASN A 70 -3.81 7.06 -13.77
N SER A 71 -2.80 6.54 -14.50
CA SER A 71 -3.03 6.14 -15.88
C SER A 71 -3.95 4.92 -15.98
N PRO A 72 -4.81 4.81 -17.03
CA PRO A 72 -5.70 3.67 -17.23
C PRO A 72 -4.95 2.32 -17.29
N ALA A 73 -3.72 2.32 -17.81
CA ALA A 73 -2.89 1.12 -17.88
C ALA A 73 -2.54 0.58 -16.48
N TRP A 74 -2.17 1.46 -15.55
CA TRP A 74 -1.90 1.07 -14.16
C TRP A 74 -3.15 0.63 -13.42
N GLN A 75 -4.28 1.26 -13.67
CA GLN A 75 -5.57 0.80 -13.12
C GLN A 75 -5.88 -0.62 -13.58
N GLY A 76 -5.68 -0.93 -14.87
CA GLY A 76 -5.84 -2.27 -15.40
C GLY A 76 -4.94 -3.32 -14.74
N VAL A 77 -3.68 -2.99 -14.48
CA VAL A 77 -2.74 -3.87 -13.76
C VAL A 77 -3.25 -4.16 -12.34
N TRP A 78 -3.70 -3.14 -11.63
CA TRP A 78 -4.21 -3.31 -10.27
C TRP A 78 -5.54 -4.06 -10.24
N ASP A 79 -6.41 -3.88 -11.22
CA ASP A 79 -7.67 -4.65 -11.36
C ASP A 79 -7.39 -6.14 -11.56
N ILE A 80 -6.41 -6.48 -12.40
CA ILE A 80 -5.98 -7.87 -12.61
C ILE A 80 -5.40 -8.44 -11.31
N ALA A 81 -4.53 -7.70 -10.63
CA ALA A 81 -3.94 -8.10 -9.36
C ALA A 81 -5.02 -8.30 -8.27
N ALA A 82 -6.01 -7.42 -8.21
CA ALA A 82 -7.11 -7.51 -7.24
C ALA A 82 -8.01 -8.73 -7.51
N LYS A 83 -8.35 -8.99 -8.77
CA LYS A 83 -9.15 -10.17 -9.17
C LYS A 83 -8.39 -11.48 -8.95
N GLY A 84 -7.07 -11.47 -9.17
CA GLY A 84 -6.18 -12.61 -8.98
C GLY A 84 -5.32 -12.50 -7.71
N TRP A 85 -5.85 -11.96 -6.60
CA TRP A 85 -5.07 -11.66 -5.40
C TRP A 85 -4.27 -12.85 -4.85
N GLY A 86 -4.87 -14.02 -4.78
CA GLY A 86 -4.19 -15.22 -4.30
C GLY A 86 -2.97 -15.63 -5.14
N PRO A 87 -3.11 -15.80 -6.47
CA PRO A 87 -1.97 -15.99 -7.37
C PRO A 87 -0.94 -14.87 -7.32
N PHE A 88 -1.38 -13.61 -7.25
CA PHE A 88 -0.50 -12.45 -7.15
C PHE A 88 0.39 -12.50 -5.88
N VAL A 89 -0.21 -12.73 -4.72
CA VAL A 89 0.53 -12.87 -3.45
C VAL A 89 1.50 -14.05 -3.48
N SER A 90 1.09 -15.16 -4.10
CA SER A 90 1.96 -16.33 -4.24
C SER A 90 3.15 -16.07 -5.15
N ALA A 91 2.94 -15.37 -6.26
CA ALA A 91 4.01 -14.97 -7.17
C ALA A 91 4.97 -13.97 -6.50
N ALA A 92 4.45 -13.00 -5.76
CA ALA A 92 5.25 -12.04 -4.99
C ALA A 92 6.11 -12.76 -3.93
N SER A 93 5.53 -13.69 -3.18
CA SER A 93 6.24 -14.50 -2.18
C SER A 93 7.38 -15.32 -2.82
N LEU A 94 7.09 -16.02 -3.93
CA LEU A 94 8.13 -16.77 -4.66
C LEU A 94 9.22 -15.87 -5.23
N GLY A 95 8.86 -14.69 -5.73
CA GLY A 95 9.81 -13.70 -6.21
C GLY A 95 10.74 -13.21 -5.10
N MET A 96 10.22 -13.00 -3.90
CA MET A 96 11.01 -12.62 -2.74
C MET A 96 11.96 -13.75 -2.29
N ASP A 97 11.50 -15.01 -2.29
CA ASP A 97 12.34 -16.17 -2.01
C ASP A 97 13.49 -16.31 -3.01
N ALA A 98 13.21 -16.08 -4.28
CA ALA A 98 14.22 -16.13 -5.35
C ALA A 98 15.27 -15.00 -5.24
N VAL A 99 14.86 -13.82 -4.76
CA VAL A 99 15.73 -12.65 -4.65
C VAL A 99 16.49 -12.63 -3.33
N HIS A 100 15.93 -13.22 -2.28
CA HIS A 100 16.51 -13.20 -0.92
C HIS A 100 17.97 -13.68 -0.85
N PRO A 101 18.42 -14.77 -1.54
CA PRO A 101 19.80 -15.21 -1.51
C PRO A 101 20.77 -14.32 -2.31
N ILE A 102 20.25 -13.39 -3.13
CA ILE A 102 21.06 -12.52 -3.98
C ILE A 102 21.53 -11.31 -3.17
N PRO A 103 22.83 -10.94 -3.25
CA PRO A 103 23.30 -9.75 -2.57
C PRO A 103 22.50 -8.50 -2.96
N THR A 104 22.00 -7.76 -1.96
CA THR A 104 21.15 -6.56 -2.15
C THR A 104 21.78 -5.51 -3.08
N ARG A 105 23.11 -5.46 -3.14
CA ARG A 105 23.82 -4.55 -4.07
C ARG A 105 23.57 -4.91 -5.53
N ALA A 106 23.61 -6.19 -5.86
CA ALA A 106 23.39 -6.66 -7.24
C ALA A 106 21.92 -6.43 -7.64
N THR A 107 21.00 -6.78 -6.76
CA THR A 107 19.55 -6.58 -6.99
C THR A 107 19.23 -5.10 -7.16
N ASN A 108 19.77 -4.24 -6.29
CA ASN A 108 19.54 -2.79 -6.35
C ASN A 108 20.17 -2.12 -7.59
N THR A 109 21.22 -2.71 -8.18
CA THR A 109 21.75 -2.23 -9.46
C THR A 109 20.72 -2.44 -10.59
N VAL A 110 20.11 -3.62 -10.66
CA VAL A 110 19.07 -3.92 -11.64
C VAL A 110 17.80 -3.08 -11.38
N LEU A 111 17.37 -2.98 -10.12
CA LEU A 111 16.24 -2.14 -9.76
C LEU A 111 16.51 -0.65 -10.01
N GLY A 112 17.76 -0.19 -9.83
CA GLY A 112 18.18 1.16 -10.16
C GLY A 112 18.01 1.46 -11.66
N ALA A 113 18.39 0.53 -12.53
CA ALA A 113 18.14 0.65 -13.96
C ALA A 113 16.63 0.65 -14.29
N ALA A 114 15.84 -0.21 -13.64
CA ALA A 114 14.40 -0.21 -13.82
C ALA A 114 13.75 1.11 -13.32
N ARG A 115 14.26 1.70 -12.24
CA ARG A 115 13.82 3.00 -11.72
C ARG A 115 14.01 4.15 -12.69
N SER A 116 15.09 4.14 -13.45
CA SER A 116 15.34 5.19 -14.46
C SER A 116 14.37 5.13 -15.64
N ILE A 117 13.75 3.97 -15.89
CA ILE A 117 12.80 3.77 -16.99
C ILE A 117 11.35 3.96 -16.49
N VAL A 118 11.01 3.33 -15.36
CA VAL A 118 9.61 3.25 -14.87
C VAL A 118 9.29 4.38 -13.88
N GLY A 119 10.29 4.95 -13.26
CA GLY A 119 10.17 5.99 -12.23
C GLY A 119 10.55 5.49 -10.83
N ALA A 120 11.18 6.38 -10.09
CA ALA A 120 11.68 6.10 -8.74
C ALA A 120 10.57 5.78 -7.73
N ASP A 121 9.39 6.36 -7.93
CA ASP A 121 8.23 6.19 -7.05
C ASP A 121 7.52 4.83 -7.24
N ARG A 122 7.77 4.15 -8.37
CA ARG A 122 7.09 2.90 -8.73
C ARG A 122 7.93 1.66 -8.46
N VAL A 123 9.25 1.80 -8.46
CA VAL A 123 10.17 0.67 -8.25
C VAL A 123 10.92 0.87 -6.95
N PRO A 124 10.59 0.15 -5.87
CA PRO A 124 11.28 0.23 -4.59
C PRO A 124 12.69 -0.35 -4.70
N LEU A 125 13.62 0.16 -3.89
CA LEU A 125 14.88 -0.50 -3.64
C LEU A 125 14.73 -1.48 -2.50
N LEU A 126 15.45 -2.59 -2.56
CA LEU A 126 15.40 -3.62 -1.53
C LEU A 126 16.34 -3.25 -0.37
N SER A 127 15.84 -3.41 0.84
CA SER A 127 16.63 -3.35 2.09
C SER A 127 17.18 -4.73 2.43
N LYS A 128 18.27 -4.78 3.19
CA LYS A 128 18.79 -6.03 3.76
C LYS A 128 17.86 -6.65 4.80
N GLU A 129 16.96 -5.83 5.34
CA GLU A 129 15.98 -6.21 6.36
C GLU A 129 14.71 -6.79 5.75
N LEU A 130 14.60 -6.78 4.41
CA LEU A 130 13.45 -7.36 3.74
C LEU A 130 13.44 -8.87 3.95
N PRO A 131 12.41 -9.44 4.58
CA PRO A 131 12.33 -10.87 4.82
C PRO A 131 12.14 -11.64 3.50
N ALA A 132 12.42 -12.92 3.54
CA ALA A 132 12.07 -13.84 2.46
C ALA A 132 10.55 -13.90 2.24
N GLY A 133 10.10 -14.63 1.23
CA GLY A 133 8.67 -14.81 0.97
C GLY A 133 7.94 -15.51 2.12
N GLY A 134 6.69 -15.16 2.30
CA GLY A 134 5.81 -15.77 3.29
C GLY A 134 5.41 -17.19 2.90
N ARG A 135 5.10 -18.02 3.89
CA ARG A 135 4.61 -19.38 3.63
C ARG A 135 3.20 -19.34 3.06
N ARG A 136 2.97 -20.14 2.03
CA ARG A 136 1.61 -20.43 1.57
C ARG A 136 0.81 -21.01 2.73
N ARG A 137 -0.28 -20.36 3.07
CA ARG A 137 -1.27 -20.94 3.96
C ARG A 137 -1.95 -22.07 3.22
N SER A 138 -1.83 -23.29 3.73
CA SER A 138 -2.67 -24.36 3.26
C SER A 138 -4.11 -23.98 3.63
N SER A 139 -5.02 -23.94 2.65
CA SER A 139 -6.46 -23.87 2.89
C SER A 139 -7.00 -25.14 3.54
N GLY A 140 -6.13 -26.11 3.83
CA GLY A 140 -6.47 -27.28 4.60
C GLY A 140 -6.82 -26.86 6.02
N HIS A 141 -8.10 -27.00 6.35
CA HIS A 141 -8.52 -27.08 7.74
C HIS A 141 -7.62 -28.11 8.42
N ARG A 142 -6.61 -27.68 9.15
CA ARG A 142 -6.08 -28.53 10.20
C ARG A 142 -7.24 -28.62 11.18
N ARG A 143 -7.97 -29.71 11.09
CA ARG A 143 -8.89 -30.10 12.14
C ARG A 143 -8.01 -30.30 13.38
N GLY A 144 -7.96 -29.27 14.20
CA GLY A 144 -7.52 -29.41 15.56
C GLY A 144 -8.41 -30.42 16.30
N PRO A 145 -8.02 -30.87 17.47
CA PRO A 145 -8.85 -31.74 18.29
C PRO A 145 -10.26 -31.16 18.37
N VAL A 146 -11.26 -32.04 18.28
CA VAL A 146 -12.69 -31.72 18.26
C VAL A 146 -13.05 -30.98 19.55
N GLY A 147 -12.95 -29.64 19.51
CA GLY A 147 -13.30 -28.73 20.60
C GLY A 147 -13.70 -27.38 20.02
N ARG A 148 -14.44 -26.57 20.77
CA ARG A 148 -14.67 -25.18 20.37
C ARG A 148 -13.32 -24.46 20.36
N PRO A 149 -12.96 -23.75 19.27
CA PRO A 149 -11.73 -22.97 19.25
C PRO A 149 -11.84 -21.86 20.32
N GLU A 150 -10.88 -21.80 21.23
CA GLU A 150 -10.82 -20.74 22.24
C GLU A 150 -10.37 -19.41 21.66
N VAL A 151 -9.61 -19.47 20.56
CA VAL A 151 -9.05 -18.28 19.88
C VAL A 151 -9.19 -18.42 18.37
N VAL A 152 -9.59 -17.35 17.72
CA VAL A 152 -9.60 -17.23 16.26
C VAL A 152 -8.49 -16.26 15.85
N TYR A 153 -7.45 -16.77 15.20
CA TYR A 153 -6.37 -15.96 14.66
C TYR A 153 -6.67 -15.56 13.22
N LEU A 154 -6.81 -14.24 12.97
CA LEU A 154 -7.02 -13.65 11.65
C LEU A 154 -5.73 -12.95 11.19
N PRO A 155 -4.83 -13.65 10.53
CA PRO A 155 -3.59 -13.06 10.08
C PRO A 155 -3.80 -12.08 8.92
N ALA A 156 -3.02 -11.01 8.86
CA ALA A 156 -3.05 -10.05 7.76
C ALA A 156 -2.54 -10.67 6.45
N CYS A 157 -3.03 -10.17 5.31
CA CYS A 157 -2.57 -10.60 3.98
C CYS A 157 -1.05 -10.45 3.81
N VAL A 158 -0.47 -9.44 4.44
CA VAL A 158 0.97 -9.16 4.46
C VAL A 158 1.78 -10.37 4.96
N ASN A 159 1.31 -11.09 5.98
CA ASN A 159 2.00 -12.26 6.53
C ASN A 159 2.03 -13.46 5.56
N THR A 160 1.26 -13.42 4.49
CA THR A 160 1.32 -14.44 3.43
C THR A 160 2.34 -14.06 2.34
N MET A 161 2.50 -12.76 2.10
CA MET A 161 3.45 -12.23 1.11
C MET A 161 4.88 -12.21 1.68
N PHE A 162 5.04 -11.76 2.91
CA PHE A 162 6.33 -11.64 3.59
C PHE A 162 6.49 -12.73 4.65
N GLY A 163 7.66 -13.35 4.68
CA GLY A 163 8.05 -14.27 5.75
C GLY A 163 8.31 -13.54 7.05
N SER A 164 8.51 -14.32 8.11
CA SER A 164 8.93 -13.77 9.39
C SER A 164 10.38 -13.31 9.34
N ALA A 165 10.67 -12.15 9.90
CA ALA A 165 12.04 -11.70 10.13
C ALA A 165 12.71 -12.41 11.34
N VAL A 166 11.91 -13.12 12.12
CA VAL A 166 12.35 -13.87 13.33
C VAL A 166 12.29 -15.36 13.04
N PRO A 167 13.17 -16.19 13.61
CA PRO A 167 13.10 -17.65 13.50
C PRO A 167 11.68 -18.15 13.85
N GLN A 168 11.24 -19.20 13.17
CA GLN A 168 9.85 -19.70 13.25
C GLN A 168 9.39 -20.10 14.67
N GLU A 169 10.32 -20.40 15.54
CA GLU A 169 10.04 -20.80 16.92
C GLU A 169 9.54 -19.65 17.80
N GLU A 170 9.75 -18.40 17.38
CA GLU A 170 9.38 -17.21 18.15
C GLU A 170 8.21 -16.43 17.55
N THR A 171 7.56 -16.93 16.50
CA THR A 171 6.43 -16.24 15.89
C THR A 171 5.12 -16.56 16.59
N LEU A 172 4.27 -15.55 16.75
CA LEU A 172 2.89 -15.72 17.26
C LEU A 172 2.13 -16.84 16.52
N GLU A 173 2.40 -17.00 15.23
CA GLU A 173 1.79 -18.03 14.39
C GLU A 173 2.19 -19.44 14.85
N PHE A 174 3.43 -19.64 15.25
CA PHE A 174 3.90 -20.91 15.79
C PHE A 174 3.31 -21.15 17.19
N SER A 175 3.29 -20.12 18.03
CA SER A 175 2.72 -20.21 19.39
C SER A 175 1.23 -20.54 19.38
N VAL A 176 0.46 -20.01 18.43
CA VAL A 176 -0.98 -20.30 18.28
C VAL A 176 -1.23 -21.70 17.68
N LEU A 177 -0.31 -22.18 16.82
CA LEU A 177 -0.43 -23.52 16.23
C LEU A 177 0.04 -24.64 17.19
N SER A 178 0.78 -24.30 18.23
CA SER A 178 1.28 -25.25 19.24
C SER A 178 0.36 -25.40 20.46
N LEU A 179 -0.70 -24.59 20.57
CA LEU A 179 -1.78 -24.72 21.54
C LEU A 179 -2.88 -25.64 21.02
#